data_e09de1747eb7fed291838bc8fa043a58
#
_entry.id   e09de1747eb7fed291838bc8fa043a58
#
_cell.length_a   1.000
_cell.length_b   1.000
_cell.length_c   1.000
_cell.angle_alpha   90.00
_cell.angle_beta   90.00
_cell.angle_gamma   90.00
#
_symmetry.space_group_name_H-M   'P 1'
#
loop_
_entity.id
_entity.type
_entity.pdbx_description
1 polymer ?
#
loop_
_entity_poly.entity_id
_entity_poly.type
_entity_poly.pdbx_seq_one_letter_code
_entity_poly.pdbx_strand_id
1 'polypeptide(L)'
;MSEFKTILIRVFSITIITAIPCTILLTLYFATSARIDEYHEIKLKKSVLEIFDIPYRTEEKQFLGFRHMKIDKEDVRTVFNNNITRKNTSDIHTPRQSADPLKMYKKGKELFMYYKDGSLEGIGFITTKLGYGFNKAADISLFICVGPDLKTIKGIEILDHTETPGLGGRMTEVEFKRQFVGKKLK
;
A
#
# COMPACT_ATOMS: atom_id res chain seq x y z
N MET A 1 -57.16 -10.86 -9.31
CA MET A 1 -56.67 -10.00 -8.21
C MET A 1 -55.79 -10.72 -7.18
N SER A 2 -55.93 -12.06 -7.01
CA SER A 2 -55.11 -12.85 -6.09
C SER A 2 -53.68 -13.12 -6.62
N GLU A 3 -53.50 -13.44 -7.91
CA GLU A 3 -52.20 -13.74 -8.50
C GLU A 3 -51.25 -12.53 -8.49
N PHE A 4 -51.75 -11.36 -8.78
CA PHE A 4 -50.94 -10.14 -8.75
C PHE A 4 -50.37 -9.85 -7.33
N LYS A 5 -51.17 -10.04 -6.28
CA LYS A 5 -50.72 -9.94 -4.89
C LYS A 5 -49.65 -10.97 -4.56
N THR A 6 -49.77 -12.18 -5.05
CA THR A 6 -48.79 -13.25 -4.82
C THR A 6 -47.47 -12.94 -5.49
N ILE A 7 -47.50 -12.45 -6.73
CA ILE A 7 -46.27 -11.99 -7.45
C ILE A 7 -45.60 -10.82 -6.72
N LEU A 8 -46.40 -9.85 -6.28
CA LEU A 8 -45.86 -8.70 -5.54
C LEU A 8 -45.17 -9.12 -4.22
N ILE A 9 -45.77 -10.04 -3.47
CA ILE A 9 -45.17 -10.57 -2.22
C ILE A 9 -43.88 -11.31 -2.51
N ARG A 10 -43.84 -12.14 -3.59
CA ARG A 10 -42.60 -12.86 -3.97
C ARG A 10 -41.50 -11.89 -4.36
N VAL A 11 -41.77 -10.89 -5.19
CA VAL A 11 -40.80 -9.89 -5.61
C VAL A 11 -40.28 -9.12 -4.40
N PHE A 12 -41.18 -8.68 -3.51
CA PHE A 12 -40.81 -7.97 -2.30
C PHE A 12 -39.94 -8.82 -1.36
N SER A 13 -40.28 -10.09 -1.18
CA SER A 13 -39.48 -11.01 -0.35
C SER A 13 -38.07 -11.22 -0.91
N ILE A 14 -37.94 -11.42 -2.24
CA ILE A 14 -36.63 -11.56 -2.90
C ILE A 14 -35.83 -10.28 -2.73
N THR A 15 -36.46 -9.12 -2.93
CA THR A 15 -35.78 -7.81 -2.76
C THR A 15 -35.26 -7.61 -1.34
N ILE A 16 -36.03 -7.97 -0.32
CA ILE A 16 -35.58 -7.86 1.08
C ILE A 16 -34.43 -8.81 1.36
N ILE A 17 -34.54 -10.08 0.93
CA ILE A 17 -33.52 -11.09 1.15
C ILE A 17 -32.19 -10.70 0.51
N THR A 18 -32.20 -9.99 -0.62
CA THR A 18 -30.99 -9.52 -1.29
C THR A 18 -30.50 -8.19 -0.75
N ALA A 19 -31.39 -7.27 -0.43
CA ALA A 19 -31.04 -5.91 0.05
C ALA A 19 -30.36 -5.93 1.41
N ILE A 20 -30.81 -6.77 2.35
CA ILE A 20 -30.25 -6.83 3.71
C ILE A 20 -28.76 -7.21 3.69
N PRO A 21 -28.33 -8.34 3.09
CA PRO A 21 -26.91 -8.69 3.02
C PRO A 21 -26.07 -7.64 2.28
N CYS A 22 -26.57 -7.08 1.18
CA CYS A 22 -25.86 -6.03 0.45
C CYS A 22 -25.65 -4.78 1.30
N THR A 23 -26.65 -4.36 2.06
CA THR A 23 -26.55 -3.20 2.95
C THR A 23 -25.52 -3.46 4.06
N ILE A 24 -25.53 -4.65 4.65
CA ILE A 24 -24.56 -5.05 5.67
C ILE A 24 -23.13 -4.99 5.10
N LEU A 25 -22.90 -5.57 3.91
CA LEU A 25 -21.59 -5.57 3.25
C LEU A 25 -21.12 -4.14 2.93
N LEU A 26 -22.00 -3.30 2.40
CA LEU A 26 -21.69 -1.89 2.14
C LEU A 26 -21.32 -1.14 3.42
N THR A 27 -22.08 -1.34 4.49
CA THR A 27 -21.82 -0.70 5.78
C THR A 27 -20.45 -1.15 6.33
N LEU A 28 -20.15 -2.45 6.28
CA LEU A 28 -18.85 -2.98 6.69
C LEU A 28 -17.72 -2.40 5.82
N TYR A 29 -17.91 -2.33 4.51
CA TYR A 29 -16.93 -1.74 3.61
C TYR A 29 -16.60 -0.29 3.97
N PHE A 30 -17.62 0.56 4.13
CA PHE A 30 -17.41 1.96 4.51
C PHE A 30 -16.82 2.12 5.92
N ALA A 31 -17.18 1.25 6.86
CA ALA A 31 -16.63 1.29 8.21
C ALA A 31 -15.15 0.85 8.27
N THR A 32 -14.71 0.02 7.30
CA THR A 32 -13.34 -0.52 7.28
C THR A 32 -12.41 0.21 6.33
N SER A 33 -12.92 0.87 5.27
CA SER A 33 -12.10 1.53 4.24
C SER A 33 -11.11 2.53 4.82
N ALA A 34 -11.56 3.41 5.73
CA ALA A 34 -10.68 4.40 6.37
C ALA A 34 -9.54 3.76 7.17
N ARG A 35 -9.79 2.59 7.80
CA ARG A 35 -8.75 1.86 8.55
C ARG A 35 -7.76 1.17 7.61
N ILE A 36 -8.21 0.73 6.45
CA ILE A 36 -7.37 0.13 5.41
C ILE A 36 -6.43 1.18 4.84
N ASP A 37 -6.96 2.37 4.51
CA ASP A 37 -6.17 3.48 4.00
C ASP A 37 -5.11 3.93 5.01
N GLU A 38 -5.48 4.05 6.29
CA GLU A 38 -4.55 4.35 7.37
C GLU A 38 -3.46 3.28 7.50
N TYR A 39 -3.83 2.00 7.40
CA TYR A 39 -2.87 0.90 7.45
C TYR A 39 -1.84 0.99 6.32
N HIS A 40 -2.27 1.22 5.09
CA HIS A 40 -1.38 1.38 3.94
C HIS A 40 -0.46 2.59 4.08
N GLU A 41 -0.98 3.71 4.58
CA GLU A 41 -0.20 4.91 4.86
C GLU A 41 0.91 4.63 5.88
N ILE A 42 0.55 4.05 7.03
CA ILE A 42 1.52 3.74 8.10
C ILE A 42 2.53 2.69 7.65
N LYS A 43 2.09 1.67 6.92
CA LYS A 43 2.99 0.66 6.33
C LYS A 43 4.05 1.30 5.45
N LEU A 44 3.65 2.18 4.52
CA LEU A 44 4.59 2.90 3.65
C LEU A 44 5.57 3.75 4.47
N LYS A 45 5.07 4.60 5.38
CA LYS A 45 5.91 5.48 6.19
C LYS A 45 6.91 4.70 7.03
N LYS A 46 6.45 3.64 7.70
CA LYS A 46 7.30 2.74 8.46
C LYS A 46 8.41 2.14 7.60
N SER A 47 8.06 1.57 6.44
CA SER A 47 9.02 0.94 5.55
C SER A 47 10.08 1.91 5.04
N VAL A 48 9.69 3.16 4.77
CA VAL A 48 10.64 4.22 4.41
C VAL A 48 11.62 4.50 5.55
N LEU A 49 11.12 4.66 6.78
CA LEU A 49 11.97 4.90 7.95
C LEU A 49 12.93 3.72 8.19
N GLU A 50 12.45 2.48 8.07
CA GLU A 50 13.27 1.27 8.24
C GLU A 50 14.39 1.16 7.17
N ILE A 51 14.10 1.50 5.91
CA ILE A 51 15.12 1.47 4.84
C ILE A 51 16.23 2.51 5.06
N PHE A 52 15.90 3.63 5.70
CA PHE A 52 16.86 4.69 6.01
C PHE A 52 17.45 4.59 7.43
N ASP A 53 17.16 3.52 8.17
CA ASP A 53 17.59 3.32 9.56
C ASP A 53 17.19 4.50 10.49
N ILE A 54 16.03 5.11 10.24
CA ILE A 54 15.50 6.19 11.07
C ILE A 54 14.67 5.60 12.20
N PRO A 55 15.06 5.79 13.47
CA PRO A 55 14.36 5.19 14.61
C PRO A 55 13.00 5.86 14.83
N TYR A 56 12.01 5.05 15.21
CA TYR A 56 10.69 5.45 15.63
C TYR A 56 10.24 4.65 16.86
N ARG A 57 9.25 5.15 17.60
CA ARG A 57 8.80 4.51 18.82
C ARG A 57 7.91 3.30 18.55
N THR A 58 8.20 2.24 19.30
CA THR A 58 7.34 1.06 19.38
C THR A 58 6.89 0.87 20.82
N GLU A 59 5.59 0.68 21.03
CA GLU A 59 5.02 0.36 22.33
C GLU A 59 4.88 -1.16 22.48
N GLU A 60 5.36 -1.69 23.59
CA GLU A 60 5.08 -3.07 23.94
C GLU A 60 3.70 -3.14 24.63
N LYS A 61 2.73 -3.81 24.00
CA LYS A 61 1.42 -4.08 24.59
C LYS A 61 1.28 -5.56 24.88
N GLN A 62 0.83 -5.85 26.10
CA GLN A 62 0.52 -7.21 26.50
C GLN A 62 -0.99 -7.43 26.38
N PHE A 63 -1.40 -8.42 25.58
CA PHE A 63 -2.79 -8.83 25.43
C PHE A 63 -2.91 -10.33 25.60
N LEU A 64 -3.76 -10.79 26.51
CA LEU A 64 -3.97 -12.22 26.84
C LEU A 64 -2.66 -13.02 27.09
N GLY A 65 -1.65 -12.40 27.74
CA GLY A 65 -0.38 -13.03 28.02
C GLY A 65 0.64 -13.02 26.86
N PHE A 66 0.24 -12.58 25.67
CA PHE A 66 1.13 -12.42 24.51
C PHE A 66 1.65 -10.98 24.44
N ARG A 67 2.97 -10.85 24.25
CA ARG A 67 3.60 -9.55 24.01
C ARG A 67 3.48 -9.22 22.53
N HIS A 68 2.85 -8.08 22.23
CA HIS A 68 2.79 -7.54 20.88
C HIS A 68 3.49 -6.18 20.83
N MET A 69 4.45 -6.05 19.96
CA MET A 69 5.02 -4.74 19.62
C MET A 69 3.99 -3.95 18.82
N LYS A 70 3.41 -2.93 19.42
CA LYS A 70 2.52 -2.01 18.74
C LYS A 70 3.32 -0.79 18.28
N ILE A 71 3.19 -0.46 17.01
CA ILE A 71 3.80 0.73 16.43
C ILE A 71 3.01 1.95 16.91
N ASP A 72 3.73 2.96 17.41
CA ASP A 72 3.14 4.27 17.66
C ASP A 72 2.95 4.97 16.30
N LYS A 73 1.71 5.00 15.82
CA LYS A 73 1.37 5.55 14.52
C LYS A 73 1.64 7.05 14.42
N GLU A 74 1.44 7.78 15.51
CA GLU A 74 1.65 9.22 15.53
C GLU A 74 3.14 9.57 15.53
N ASP A 75 3.94 8.78 16.24
CA ASP A 75 5.40 8.95 16.20
C ASP A 75 5.94 8.65 14.80
N VAL A 76 5.50 7.55 14.15
CA VAL A 76 5.87 7.23 12.76
C VAL A 76 5.50 8.38 11.81
N ARG A 77 4.31 8.98 11.94
CA ARG A 77 3.90 10.13 11.11
C ARG A 77 4.80 11.34 11.34
N THR A 78 5.09 11.65 12.59
CA THR A 78 5.89 12.80 12.99
C THR A 78 7.33 12.65 12.53
N VAL A 79 7.96 11.52 12.84
CA VAL A 79 9.34 11.22 12.43
C VAL A 79 9.47 11.21 10.91
N PHE A 80 8.50 10.60 10.21
CA PHE A 80 8.50 10.60 8.76
C PHE A 80 8.40 12.01 8.18
N ASN A 81 7.46 12.83 8.65
CA ASN A 81 7.26 14.20 8.13
C ASN A 81 8.46 15.12 8.42
N ASN A 82 9.18 14.89 9.52
CA ASN A 82 10.35 15.68 9.88
C ASN A 82 11.60 15.31 9.06
N ASN A 83 11.73 14.06 8.63
CA ASN A 83 12.94 13.57 7.97
C ASN A 83 12.78 13.39 6.45
N ILE A 84 11.57 13.18 5.95
CA ILE A 84 11.32 12.85 4.55
C ILE A 84 10.65 14.00 3.83
N THR A 85 11.32 14.51 2.81
CA THR A 85 10.75 15.50 1.90
C THR A 85 10.03 14.81 0.75
N ARG A 86 8.75 15.14 0.53
CA ARG A 86 7.98 14.64 -0.61
C ARG A 86 7.99 15.64 -1.74
N LYS A 87 8.28 15.18 -2.96
CA LYS A 87 8.08 15.96 -4.19
C LYS A 87 7.19 15.22 -5.16
N ASN A 88 6.19 15.90 -5.71
CA ASN A 88 5.41 15.38 -6.82
C ASN A 88 6.16 15.60 -8.13
N THR A 89 6.28 14.56 -8.94
CA THR A 89 6.89 14.63 -10.28
C THR A 89 5.92 15.06 -11.37
N SER A 90 4.79 15.69 -11.02
CA SER A 90 3.88 16.29 -11.99
C SER A 90 4.57 17.33 -12.90
N ASP A 91 5.71 17.85 -12.45
CA ASP A 91 6.51 18.85 -13.18
C ASP A 91 7.62 18.25 -14.06
N ILE A 92 7.81 16.93 -14.04
CA ILE A 92 8.79 16.26 -14.90
C ILE A 92 8.05 15.65 -16.08
N HIS A 93 8.12 16.28 -17.23
CA HIS A 93 7.62 15.78 -18.50
C HIS A 93 8.23 14.40 -18.81
N THR A 94 7.49 13.33 -18.59
CA THR A 94 7.77 12.04 -19.21
C THR A 94 6.85 11.87 -20.42
N PRO A 95 7.38 11.81 -21.65
CA PRO A 95 6.58 11.58 -22.84
C PRO A 95 6.27 10.08 -22.95
N ARG A 96 5.13 9.65 -22.44
CA ARG A 96 4.39 8.46 -22.91
C ARG A 96 3.04 8.37 -22.20
N GLN A 97 2.04 8.98 -22.82
CA GLN A 97 0.65 8.69 -22.55
C GLN A 97 0.31 7.31 -23.14
N SER A 98 -0.05 6.34 -22.31
CA SER A 98 -0.82 5.19 -22.76
C SER A 98 -2.30 5.51 -22.53
N ALA A 99 -3.07 5.52 -23.61
CA ALA A 99 -4.50 5.73 -23.61
C ALA A 99 -5.22 4.48 -23.06
N ASP A 100 -5.42 4.43 -21.75
CA ASP A 100 -6.26 3.43 -21.12
C ASP A 100 -7.19 4.13 -20.12
N PRO A 101 -8.54 4.19 -20.40
CA PRO A 101 -9.50 4.90 -19.58
C PRO A 101 -9.72 4.34 -18.18
N LEU A 102 -9.31 3.09 -17.91
CA LEU A 102 -9.46 2.42 -16.62
C LEU A 102 -8.31 2.69 -15.63
N LYS A 103 -7.26 3.42 -16.06
CA LYS A 103 -6.16 3.79 -15.17
C LYS A 103 -6.38 5.14 -14.49
N MET A 104 -7.45 5.24 -13.68
CA MET A 104 -7.73 6.44 -12.86
C MET A 104 -6.76 6.59 -11.67
N TYR A 105 -5.72 5.81 -11.56
CA TYR A 105 -4.66 5.96 -10.56
C TYR A 105 -3.30 6.29 -11.18
N LYS A 106 -3.28 7.30 -12.06
CA LYS A 106 -2.03 8.05 -12.27
C LYS A 106 -1.90 9.11 -11.16
N LYS A 107 -1.68 8.65 -9.94
CA LYS A 107 -1.04 9.47 -8.92
C LYS A 107 0.32 9.87 -9.49
N GLY A 108 0.61 11.16 -9.59
CA GLY A 108 1.92 11.64 -9.99
C GLY A 108 2.97 10.88 -9.20
N LYS A 109 4.09 10.52 -9.81
CA LYS A 109 5.13 9.76 -9.12
C LYS A 109 5.64 10.60 -7.97
N GLU A 110 5.26 10.24 -6.75
CA GLU A 110 5.78 10.86 -5.56
C GLU A 110 7.21 10.38 -5.33
N LEU A 111 8.12 11.32 -5.12
CA LEU A 111 9.49 11.05 -4.71
C LEU A 111 9.62 11.35 -3.23
N PHE A 112 10.24 10.43 -2.51
CA PHE A 112 10.53 10.51 -1.09
C PHE A 112 12.04 10.71 -0.94
N MET A 113 12.46 11.89 -0.52
CA MET A 113 13.88 12.23 -0.39
C MET A 113 14.25 12.31 1.09
N TYR A 114 15.30 11.61 1.45
CA TYR A 114 15.90 11.69 2.77
C TYR A 114 17.21 12.46 2.72
N TYR A 115 17.32 13.45 3.59
CA TYR A 115 18.53 14.24 3.78
C TYR A 115 19.04 14.05 5.20
N LYS A 116 20.34 13.83 5.34
CA LYS A 116 21.03 13.79 6.61
C LYS A 116 22.16 14.82 6.59
N ASP A 117 22.18 15.70 7.58
CA ASP A 117 23.17 16.78 7.68
C ASP A 117 23.31 17.61 6.38
N GLY A 118 22.18 17.86 5.71
CA GLY A 118 22.12 18.60 4.45
C GLY A 118 22.52 17.81 3.20
N SER A 119 23.01 16.58 3.35
CA SER A 119 23.39 15.70 2.23
C SER A 119 22.26 14.74 1.88
N LEU A 120 22.00 14.52 0.59
CA LEU A 120 21.02 13.55 0.12
C LEU A 120 21.53 12.12 0.40
N GLU A 121 20.80 11.37 1.20
CA GLU A 121 21.11 9.97 1.55
C GLU A 121 20.40 8.95 0.66
N GLY A 122 19.28 9.33 0.07
CA GLY A 122 18.58 8.50 -0.88
C GLY A 122 17.26 9.05 -1.36
N ILE A 123 16.74 8.41 -2.40
CA ILE A 123 15.46 8.74 -3.02
C ILE A 123 14.62 7.48 -3.12
N GLY A 124 13.41 7.53 -2.60
CA GLY A 124 12.41 6.49 -2.74
C GLY A 124 11.30 6.87 -3.74
N PHE A 125 10.72 5.89 -4.40
CA PHE A 125 9.58 6.08 -5.27
C PHE A 125 8.70 4.82 -5.30
N ILE A 126 7.42 5.02 -5.61
CA ILE A 126 6.47 3.92 -5.78
C ILE A 126 6.36 3.61 -7.27
N THR A 127 6.42 2.33 -7.60
CA THR A 127 6.16 1.82 -8.95
C THR A 127 5.18 0.66 -8.89
N THR A 128 4.33 0.57 -9.90
CA THR A 128 3.36 -0.52 -10.03
C THR A 128 3.61 -1.25 -11.34
N LYS A 129 3.63 -2.55 -11.28
CA LYS A 129 3.80 -3.44 -12.43
C LYS A 129 2.81 -4.58 -12.36
N LEU A 130 2.40 -5.08 -13.53
CA LEU A 130 1.60 -6.28 -13.63
C LEU A 130 2.38 -7.47 -13.07
N GLY A 131 1.77 -8.14 -12.09
CA GLY A 131 2.24 -9.41 -11.57
C GLY A 131 1.78 -10.58 -12.43
N TYR A 132 2.29 -11.76 -12.10
CA TYR A 132 1.93 -13.03 -12.78
C TYR A 132 0.90 -13.83 -11.98
N GLY A 133 0.28 -13.22 -10.97
CA GLY A 133 -0.60 -13.85 -10.01
C GLY A 133 -1.80 -14.58 -10.59
N PHE A 134 -2.62 -15.11 -9.73
CA PHE A 134 -3.84 -15.89 -10.02
C PHE A 134 -4.76 -15.20 -11.03
N ASN A 135 -4.68 -13.90 -11.15
CA ASN A 135 -5.39 -13.11 -12.14
C ASN A 135 -4.36 -12.29 -12.93
N LYS A 136 -4.24 -12.54 -14.25
CA LYS A 136 -3.28 -11.87 -15.16
C LYS A 136 -3.32 -10.33 -15.17
N ALA A 137 -4.22 -9.73 -14.41
CA ALA A 137 -4.39 -8.29 -14.25
C ALA A 137 -4.00 -7.77 -12.84
N ALA A 138 -3.34 -8.60 -12.02
CA ALA A 138 -2.98 -8.23 -10.67
C ALA A 138 -1.74 -7.33 -10.65
N ASP A 139 -1.91 -6.13 -10.15
CA ASP A 139 -0.81 -5.18 -9.97
C ASP A 139 -0.01 -5.52 -8.70
N ILE A 140 1.32 -5.43 -8.81
CA ILE A 140 2.23 -5.43 -7.67
C ILE A 140 2.71 -3.99 -7.49
N SER A 141 2.41 -3.41 -6.33
CA SER A 141 2.89 -2.08 -5.95
C SER A 141 4.13 -2.20 -5.08
N LEU A 142 5.20 -1.58 -5.54
CA LEU A 142 6.54 -1.68 -4.98
C LEU A 142 7.07 -0.29 -4.63
N PHE A 143 7.57 -0.12 -3.41
CA PHE A 143 8.41 1.00 -3.04
C PHE A 143 9.86 0.60 -3.24
N ILE A 144 10.62 1.43 -3.95
CA ILE A 144 12.05 1.24 -4.20
C ILE A 144 12.79 2.46 -3.66
N CYS A 145 13.83 2.23 -2.90
CA CYS A 145 14.74 3.26 -2.44
C CYS A 145 16.12 3.05 -3.07
N VAL A 146 16.67 4.12 -3.64
CA VAL A 146 18.01 4.17 -4.21
C VAL A 146 18.89 5.14 -3.44
N GLY A 147 20.17 4.87 -3.43
CA GLY A 147 21.16 5.74 -2.79
C GLY A 147 21.35 7.07 -3.55
N PRO A 148 22.22 7.96 -3.03
CA PRO A 148 22.49 9.27 -3.64
C PRO A 148 23.13 9.16 -5.03
N ASP A 149 23.74 8.00 -5.35
CA ASP A 149 24.28 7.70 -6.68
C ASP A 149 23.18 7.40 -7.73
N LEU A 150 21.92 7.33 -7.34
CA LEU A 150 20.74 6.99 -8.14
C LEU A 150 20.84 5.61 -8.84
N LYS A 151 21.75 4.77 -8.40
CA LYS A 151 22.03 3.46 -9.00
C LYS A 151 21.94 2.32 -8.01
N THR A 152 22.43 2.52 -6.80
CA THR A 152 22.49 1.47 -5.79
C THR A 152 21.16 1.38 -5.02
N ILE A 153 20.55 0.22 -5.02
CA ILE A 153 19.30 -0.04 -4.26
C ILE A 153 19.64 -0.08 -2.77
N LYS A 154 19.03 0.78 -1.98
CA LYS A 154 19.12 0.78 -0.51
C LYS A 154 18.12 -0.20 0.11
N GLY A 155 16.95 -0.34 -0.50
CA GLY A 155 15.92 -1.25 -0.03
C GLY A 155 14.70 -1.25 -0.93
N ILE A 156 13.88 -2.27 -0.76
CA ILE A 156 12.58 -2.38 -1.39
C ILE A 156 11.51 -2.78 -0.37
N GLU A 157 10.26 -2.38 -0.61
CA GLU A 157 9.09 -2.84 0.14
C GLU A 157 7.94 -3.14 -0.80
N ILE A 158 7.27 -4.28 -0.57
CA ILE A 158 6.05 -4.64 -1.29
C ILE A 158 4.87 -4.01 -0.57
N LEU A 159 4.26 -3.00 -1.19
CA LEU A 159 3.15 -2.26 -0.61
C LEU A 159 1.84 -3.02 -0.75
N ASP A 160 1.58 -3.53 -1.95
CA ASP A 160 0.36 -4.24 -2.29
C ASP A 160 0.61 -5.30 -3.36
N HIS A 161 -0.10 -6.43 -3.26
CA HIS A 161 -0.09 -7.52 -4.23
C HIS A 161 -1.29 -8.43 -4.05
N THR A 162 -1.63 -9.17 -5.11
CA THR A 162 -2.67 -10.21 -5.09
C THR A 162 -2.11 -11.61 -5.38
N GLU A 163 -0.82 -11.80 -5.14
CA GLU A 163 -0.14 -13.08 -5.36
C GLU A 163 -0.56 -14.12 -4.32
N THR A 164 -0.50 -15.39 -4.72
CA THR A 164 -0.89 -16.52 -3.87
C THR A 164 0.01 -16.63 -2.64
N PRO A 165 -0.56 -16.70 -1.41
CA PRO A 165 0.20 -16.97 -0.20
C PRO A 165 1.07 -18.24 -0.31
N GLY A 166 2.28 -18.18 0.21
CA GLY A 166 3.23 -19.30 0.17
C GLY A 166 3.92 -19.54 -1.19
N LEU A 167 3.46 -18.86 -2.25
CA LEU A 167 4.09 -18.85 -3.58
C LEU A 167 4.60 -17.43 -3.90
N GLY A 168 3.96 -16.72 -4.81
CA GLY A 168 4.33 -15.33 -5.16
C GLY A 168 4.28 -14.37 -3.97
N GLY A 169 3.38 -14.58 -3.01
CA GLY A 169 3.30 -13.79 -1.78
C GLY A 169 4.55 -13.81 -0.91
N ARG A 170 5.47 -14.79 -1.10
CA ARG A 170 6.76 -14.84 -0.41
C ARG A 170 7.69 -13.66 -0.73
N MET A 171 7.39 -12.89 -1.77
CA MET A 171 8.13 -11.66 -2.06
C MET A 171 8.05 -10.61 -0.93
N THR A 172 7.07 -10.71 -0.01
CA THR A 172 6.97 -9.84 1.17
C THR A 172 7.91 -10.25 2.31
N GLU A 173 8.52 -11.44 2.24
CA GLU A 173 9.46 -11.95 3.24
C GLU A 173 10.75 -11.11 3.25
N VAL A 174 11.34 -10.98 4.43
CA VAL A 174 12.57 -10.18 4.64
C VAL A 174 13.73 -10.71 3.80
N GLU A 175 13.87 -12.04 3.72
CA GLU A 175 14.92 -12.72 2.97
C GLU A 175 14.85 -12.39 1.47
N PHE A 176 13.64 -12.31 0.92
CA PHE A 176 13.45 -11.92 -0.48
C PHE A 176 13.86 -10.46 -0.71
N LYS A 177 13.39 -9.55 0.14
CA LYS A 177 13.67 -8.11 0.01
C LYS A 177 15.16 -7.79 0.16
N ARG A 178 15.85 -8.47 1.06
CA ARG A 178 17.30 -8.29 1.31
C ARG A 178 18.16 -8.60 0.08
N GLN A 179 17.71 -9.46 -0.83
CA GLN A 179 18.46 -9.81 -2.03
C GLN A 179 18.69 -8.61 -2.97
N PHE A 180 17.93 -7.55 -2.84
CA PHE A 180 18.02 -6.36 -3.69
C PHE A 180 18.95 -5.30 -3.12
N VAL A 181 19.21 -5.32 -1.81
CA VAL A 181 20.07 -4.33 -1.14
C VAL A 181 21.49 -4.38 -1.71
N GLY A 182 22.03 -3.23 -2.08
CA GLY A 182 23.35 -3.10 -2.66
C GLY A 182 23.45 -3.43 -4.16
N LYS A 183 22.39 -3.94 -4.78
CA LYS A 183 22.37 -4.16 -6.23
C LYS A 183 22.28 -2.85 -6.98
N LYS A 184 22.92 -2.80 -8.14
CA LYS A 184 22.90 -1.64 -9.04
C LYS A 184 21.80 -1.78 -10.07
N LEU A 185 21.05 -0.70 -10.27
CA LEU A 185 20.16 -0.55 -11.41
C LEU A 185 21.02 -0.49 -12.67
N LYS A 186 20.63 -1.24 -13.70
CA LYS A 186 21.27 -1.24 -15.02
C LYS A 186 20.66 -0.18 -15.92
#